data_af196f4868290b9bcf666b575291626b
#
_entry.id   af196f4868290b9bcf666b575291626b
#
_cell.length_a   1.000
_cell.length_b   1.000
_cell.length_c   1.000
_cell.angle_alpha   90.00
_cell.angle_beta   90.00
_cell.angle_gamma   90.00
#
_symmetry.space_group_name_H-M   'P 1'
#
loop_
_entity.id
_entity.type
_entity.pdbx_description
1 polymer ?
#
loop_
_entity_poly.entity_id
_entity_poly.type
_entity_poly.pdbx_seq_one_letter_code
_entity_poly.pdbx_strand_id
1 'polypeptide(L)' 'GLVQADFTKLAAVDATAAELNIIDGGTSATGTTVVDADRVVLNDDGSMVQAAVTDLDTYVSGTTKTLTNKTLT' A
#
# COMPACT_ATOMS: atom_id res chain seq x y z
N GLY A 1 15.88 -6.04 26.40
CA GLY A 1 16.33 -6.94 25.36
C GLY A 1 15.19 -7.78 24.79
N LEU A 2 15.50 -8.66 23.85
CA LEU A 2 14.49 -9.52 23.24
C LEU A 2 14.09 -10.62 24.20
N VAL A 3 12.78 -10.88 24.30
CA VAL A 3 12.24 -11.96 25.12
C VAL A 3 11.44 -12.91 24.21
N GLN A 4 11.01 -14.06 24.76
CA GLN A 4 10.30 -15.07 23.98
C GLN A 4 9.07 -14.50 23.25
N ALA A 5 8.32 -13.58 23.89
CA ALA A 5 7.16 -12.95 23.28
C ALA A 5 7.54 -12.14 22.05
N ASP A 6 8.70 -11.50 22.06
CA ASP A 6 9.21 -10.73 20.91
C ASP A 6 9.55 -11.65 19.76
N PHE A 7 10.20 -12.78 20.04
CA PHE A 7 10.53 -13.76 19.02
C PHE A 7 9.27 -14.38 18.42
N THR A 8 8.26 -14.65 19.24
CA THR A 8 7.00 -15.19 18.78
C THR A 8 6.29 -14.23 17.82
N LYS A 9 6.29 -12.94 18.14
CA LYS A 9 5.69 -11.91 17.28
C LYS A 9 6.45 -11.80 15.97
N LEU A 10 7.78 -11.81 16.03
CA LEU A 10 8.61 -11.71 14.83
C LEU A 10 8.42 -12.95 13.94
N ALA A 11 8.32 -14.13 14.54
CA ALA A 11 8.11 -15.36 13.80
C ALA A 11 6.75 -15.42 13.10
N ALA A 12 5.78 -14.61 13.54
CA ALA A 12 4.46 -14.54 12.93
C ALA A 12 4.44 -13.65 11.67
N VAL A 13 5.54 -12.94 11.40
CA VAL A 13 5.63 -12.07 10.21
C VAL A 13 5.90 -12.96 9.00
N ASP A 14 5.01 -12.89 8.01
CA ASP A 14 5.12 -13.70 6.79
C ASP A 14 5.88 -13.00 5.67
N ALA A 15 6.08 -11.69 5.77
CA ALA A 15 6.77 -10.95 4.74
C ALA A 15 8.24 -11.36 4.66
N THR A 16 8.76 -11.50 3.43
CA THR A 16 10.18 -11.75 3.24
C THR A 16 10.96 -10.48 3.52
N ALA A 17 12.28 -10.62 3.75
CA ALA A 17 13.14 -9.46 3.92
C ALA A 17 13.08 -8.56 2.70
N ALA A 18 13.01 -9.13 1.49
CA ALA A 18 12.91 -8.34 0.26
C ALA A 18 11.63 -7.51 0.23
N GLU A 19 10.53 -8.09 0.66
CA GLU A 19 9.24 -7.39 0.71
C GLU A 19 9.25 -6.25 1.71
N LEU A 20 9.85 -6.46 2.88
CA LEU A 20 9.98 -5.41 3.89
C LEU A 20 10.88 -4.28 3.40
N ASN A 21 11.93 -4.61 2.66
CA ASN A 21 12.84 -3.61 2.12
C ASN A 21 12.19 -2.74 1.05
N ILE A 22 11.21 -3.26 0.34
CA ILE A 22 10.41 -2.48 -0.61
C ILE A 22 9.64 -1.39 0.14
N ILE A 23 9.06 -1.74 1.29
CA ILE A 23 8.31 -0.78 2.12
C ILE A 23 9.24 0.33 2.63
N ASP A 24 10.50 0.00 2.89
CA ASP A 24 11.50 0.96 3.35
C ASP A 24 11.79 2.06 2.31
N GLY A 25 11.51 1.79 1.05
CA GLY A 25 11.71 2.79 0.01
C GLY A 25 13.13 2.90 -0.50
N GLY A 26 14.02 2.02 -0.04
CA GLY A 26 15.41 2.02 -0.49
C GLY A 26 15.64 1.36 -1.84
N THR A 27 14.58 0.78 -2.40
CA THR A 27 14.62 0.07 -3.68
C THR A 27 14.00 0.95 -4.75
N SER A 28 14.57 0.94 -5.96
CA SER A 28 14.00 1.68 -7.09
C SER A 28 12.61 1.18 -7.43
N ALA A 29 11.76 2.09 -7.90
CA ALA A 29 10.42 1.73 -8.34
C ALA A 29 10.47 0.71 -9.48
N THR A 30 9.56 -0.25 -9.43
CA THR A 30 9.36 -1.21 -10.52
C THR A 30 8.33 -0.63 -11.48
N GLY A 31 8.68 -0.57 -12.76
CA GLY A 31 7.71 -0.15 -13.77
C GLY A 31 6.64 -1.22 -13.92
N THR A 32 5.41 -0.91 -13.50
CA THR A 32 4.31 -1.85 -13.58
C THR A 32 3.06 -1.16 -14.10
N THR A 33 2.25 -1.92 -14.84
CA THR A 33 0.93 -1.44 -15.23
C THR A 33 -0.04 -1.72 -14.08
N VAL A 34 -0.62 -0.65 -13.55
CA VAL A 34 -1.56 -0.77 -12.44
C VAL A 34 -2.91 -1.25 -12.97
N VAL A 35 -3.48 -2.27 -12.32
CA VAL A 35 -4.79 -2.83 -12.68
C VAL A 35 -5.69 -2.84 -11.44
N ASP A 36 -6.99 -3.06 -11.66
CA ASP A 36 -8.00 -2.97 -10.60
C ASP A 36 -7.73 -3.90 -9.42
N ALA A 37 -7.14 -5.07 -9.69
CA ALA A 37 -6.88 -6.06 -8.65
C ALA A 37 -5.61 -5.79 -7.83
N ASP A 38 -4.79 -4.85 -8.26
CA ASP A 38 -3.60 -4.48 -7.51
C ASP A 38 -4.01 -3.86 -6.18
N ARG A 39 -3.10 -3.91 -5.20
CA ARG A 39 -3.41 -3.45 -3.84
C ARG A 39 -2.40 -2.41 -3.39
N VAL A 40 -2.88 -1.50 -2.56
CA VAL A 40 -2.06 -0.47 -1.92
C VAL A 40 -2.21 -0.63 -0.42
N VAL A 41 -1.10 -0.56 0.31
CA VAL A 41 -1.13 -0.56 1.77
C VAL A 41 -1.41 0.86 2.25
N LEU A 42 -2.44 1.01 3.09
CA LEU A 42 -2.78 2.33 3.61
C LEU A 42 -3.25 2.24 5.06
N ASN A 43 -3.21 3.37 5.73
CA ASN A 43 -3.74 3.51 7.09
C ASN A 43 -5.18 3.99 6.97
N ASP A 44 -6.12 3.08 7.24
CA ASP A 44 -7.56 3.37 7.16
C ASP A 44 -8.04 3.89 8.50
N ASP A 45 -7.90 5.19 8.71
CA ASP A 45 -8.33 5.88 9.93
C ASP A 45 -7.79 5.21 11.20
N GLY A 46 -6.52 4.86 11.17
CA GLY A 46 -5.83 4.26 12.32
C GLY A 46 -5.58 2.77 12.21
N SER A 47 -6.17 2.09 11.23
CA SER A 47 -5.97 0.66 11.01
C SER A 47 -5.25 0.43 9.68
N MET A 48 -4.22 -0.38 9.71
CA MET A 48 -3.48 -0.70 8.48
C MET A 48 -4.24 -1.76 7.69
N VAL A 49 -4.51 -1.46 6.43
CA VAL A 49 -5.25 -2.35 5.53
C VAL A 49 -4.63 -2.36 4.15
N GLN A 50 -5.06 -3.28 3.32
CA GLN A 50 -4.78 -3.26 1.89
C GLN A 50 -6.07 -2.87 1.18
N ALA A 51 -6.00 -1.87 0.33
CA ALA A 51 -7.12 -1.48 -0.50
C ALA A 51 -6.82 -1.83 -1.95
N ALA A 52 -7.80 -2.40 -2.65
CA ALA A 52 -7.65 -2.65 -4.07
C ALA A 52 -7.65 -1.32 -4.83
N VAL A 53 -6.93 -1.26 -5.93
CA VAL A 53 -6.88 -0.04 -6.75
C VAL A 53 -8.28 0.38 -7.18
N THR A 54 -9.16 -0.58 -7.48
CA THR A 54 -10.55 -0.28 -7.84
C THR A 54 -11.30 0.47 -6.74
N ASP A 55 -10.93 0.25 -5.46
CA ASP A 55 -11.54 0.99 -4.35
C ASP A 55 -11.09 2.45 -4.34
N LEU A 56 -9.84 2.70 -4.66
CA LEU A 56 -9.32 4.07 -4.79
C LEU A 56 -10.00 4.78 -5.95
N ASP A 57 -10.19 4.10 -7.07
CA ASP A 57 -10.87 4.65 -8.22
C ASP A 57 -12.34 4.97 -7.89
N THR A 58 -13.01 4.10 -7.14
CA THR A 58 -14.37 4.34 -6.68
C THR A 58 -14.46 5.61 -5.85
N TYR A 59 -13.51 5.82 -4.94
CA TYR A 59 -13.47 7.01 -4.12
C TYR A 59 -13.27 8.27 -4.98
N VAL A 60 -12.30 8.23 -5.89
CA VAL A 60 -11.99 9.36 -6.77
C VAL A 60 -13.18 9.68 -7.67
N SER A 61 -13.81 8.64 -8.24
CA SER A 61 -14.94 8.82 -9.15
C SER A 61 -16.20 9.26 -8.44
N GLY A 62 -16.35 8.88 -7.15
CA GLY A 62 -17.55 9.19 -6.37
C GLY A 62 -17.49 10.51 -5.64
N THR A 63 -16.37 11.24 -5.68
CA THR A 63 -16.22 12.52 -5.00
C THR A 63 -16.06 13.66 -6.00
N THR A 64 -16.52 14.86 -5.62
CA THR A 64 -16.38 16.03 -6.47
C THR A 64 -14.94 16.53 -6.39
N LYS A 65 -14.30 16.70 -7.55
CA LYS A 65 -12.91 17.15 -7.64
C LYS A 65 -12.81 18.32 -8.63
N THR A 66 -11.97 19.28 -8.29
CA THR A 66 -11.58 20.32 -9.23
C THR A 66 -10.23 19.95 -9.80
N LEU A 67 -10.15 19.79 -11.12
CA LEU A 67 -8.90 19.45 -11.80
C LEU A 67 -8.16 20.73 -12.17
N THR A 68 -6.87 20.79 -11.83
CA THR A 68 -6.01 21.92 -12.16
C THR A 68 -4.80 21.41 -12.92
N ASN A 69 -4.45 22.10 -14.01
CA ASN A 69 -3.30 21.75 -14.84
C ASN A 69 -3.41 20.32 -15.41
N LYS A 70 -4.62 19.92 -15.80
CA LYS A 70 -4.88 18.60 -16.38
C LYS A 70 -5.43 18.75 -17.79
N THR A 71 -5.02 17.85 -18.66
CA THR A 71 -5.56 17.79 -20.01
C THR A 71 -6.50 16.58 -20.07
N LEU A 72 -7.73 16.83 -20.53
CA LEU A 72 -8.72 15.77 -20.71
C LEU A 72 -8.79 15.41 -22.19
N THR A 73 -8.70 14.12 -22.50
CA THR A 73 -8.77 13.62 -23.87
C THR A 73 -9.90 12.65 -24.04
#